data_343a5d859c64d6e37f692c8ac988df6d
#
_entry.id   343a5d859c64d6e37f692c8ac988df6d
#
_cell.length_a   1.000
_cell.length_b   1.000
_cell.length_c   1.000
_cell.angle_alpha   90.00
_cell.angle_beta   90.00
_cell.angle_gamma   90.00
#
_symmetry.space_group_name_H-M   'P 1'
#
loop_
_entity.id
_entity.type
_entity.pdbx_description
1 polymer ?
#
loop_
_entity_poly.entity_id
_entity_poly.type
_entity_poly.pdbx_seq_one_letter_code
_entity_poly.pdbx_strand_id
1 'polypeptide(L)'
;AIQFPSSFGSGTWEIGVDIEAGTYVSKRNDSAPYTNPFCSWERLRGLGGTIRETITAGLTDGNAIVKIEPDDVGFTSIGCEQWVKR
;
A
#
# COMPACT_ATOMS: atom_id res chain seq x y z
N ALA A 1 3.57 7.45 23.47
CA ALA A 1 2.94 6.49 22.57
C ALA A 1 3.29 6.84 21.13
N ILE A 2 3.56 5.82 20.32
CA ILE A 2 3.82 6.00 18.89
C ILE A 2 2.49 6.17 18.17
N GLN A 3 2.39 7.26 17.41
CA GLN A 3 1.22 7.47 16.57
C GLN A 3 1.62 7.24 15.11
N PHE A 4 0.93 6.33 14.46
CA PHE A 4 1.15 6.06 13.04
C PHE A 4 0.22 6.94 12.19
N PRO A 5 0.65 7.30 10.98
CA PRO A 5 -0.22 8.03 10.08
C PRO A 5 -1.44 7.19 9.70
N SER A 6 -2.58 7.84 9.51
CA SER A 6 -3.79 7.18 9.03
C SER A 6 -3.88 7.18 7.51
N SER A 7 -2.90 7.77 6.85
CA SER A 7 -2.83 7.81 5.38
C SER A 7 -1.37 7.85 4.93
N PHE A 8 -1.12 7.36 3.72
CA PHE A 8 0.21 7.38 3.12
C PHE A 8 0.10 7.30 1.60
N GLY A 9 1.15 7.75 0.92
CA GLY A 9 1.21 7.77 -0.54
C GLY A 9 1.98 6.60 -1.14
N SER A 10 2.49 6.79 -2.35
CA SER A 10 3.31 5.80 -3.03
C SER A 10 4.65 5.62 -2.34
N GLY A 11 5.21 4.42 -2.44
CA GLY A 11 6.50 4.08 -1.87
C GLY A 11 6.45 2.73 -1.16
N THR A 12 7.54 2.43 -0.45
CA THR A 12 7.66 1.22 0.37
C THR A 12 7.62 1.62 1.84
N TRP A 13 6.74 0.98 2.59
CA TRP A 13 6.47 1.32 3.99
C TRP A 13 6.70 0.10 4.87
N GLU A 14 7.39 0.29 5.98
CA GLU A 14 7.64 -0.78 6.95
C GLU A 14 6.51 -0.82 7.96
N ILE A 15 5.91 -2.01 8.11
CA ILE A 15 4.77 -2.20 9.01
C ILE A 15 5.24 -2.22 10.46
N GLY A 16 4.60 -1.42 11.29
CA GLY A 16 4.98 -1.28 12.70
C GLY A 16 6.06 -0.25 12.93
N VAL A 17 6.58 0.38 11.87
CA VAL A 17 7.59 1.44 11.94
C VAL A 17 7.07 2.70 11.25
N ASP A 18 6.72 2.59 9.97
CA ASP A 18 6.23 3.71 9.17
C ASP A 18 4.71 3.81 9.19
N ILE A 19 4.04 2.68 9.11
CA ILE A 19 2.57 2.57 9.16
C ILE A 19 2.19 1.39 10.03
N GLU A 20 0.95 1.36 10.49
CA GLU A 20 0.47 0.22 11.27
C GLU A 20 -0.34 -0.74 10.39
N ALA A 21 -0.52 -1.97 10.86
CA ALA A 21 -1.39 -2.93 10.23
C ALA A 21 -2.84 -2.43 10.28
N GLY A 22 -3.65 -2.89 9.34
CA GLY A 22 -5.04 -2.52 9.26
C GLY A 22 -5.54 -2.55 7.83
N THR A 23 -6.78 -2.15 7.64
CA THR A 23 -7.39 -2.08 6.32
C THR A 23 -7.25 -0.67 5.78
N TYR A 24 -6.74 -0.55 4.56
CA TYR A 24 -6.54 0.73 3.88
C TYR A 24 -7.26 0.73 2.54
N VAL A 25 -7.74 1.90 2.16
CA VAL A 25 -8.46 2.11 0.90
C VAL A 25 -7.73 3.17 0.09
N SER A 26 -7.51 2.90 -1.19
CA SER A 26 -7.04 3.88 -2.16
C SER A 26 -8.10 4.04 -3.23
N LYS A 27 -8.53 5.27 -3.45
CA LYS A 27 -9.57 5.56 -4.43
C LYS A 27 -8.94 5.72 -5.82
N ARG A 28 -9.75 5.48 -6.85
CA ARG A 28 -9.34 5.72 -8.21
C ARG A 28 -9.00 7.19 -8.42
N ASN A 29 -7.91 7.45 -9.14
CA ASN A 29 -7.51 8.81 -9.50
C ASN A 29 -8.18 9.23 -10.79
N ASP A 30 -9.26 9.98 -10.69
CA ASP A 30 -10.00 10.50 -11.85
C ASP A 30 -9.56 11.90 -12.26
N SER A 31 -8.66 12.53 -11.50
CA SER A 31 -8.36 13.95 -11.66
C SER A 31 -7.17 14.24 -12.56
N ALA A 32 -6.44 13.22 -13.01
CA ALA A 32 -5.23 13.41 -13.81
C ALA A 32 -5.28 12.55 -15.08
N PRO A 33 -5.72 13.12 -16.20
CA PRO A 33 -5.95 12.34 -17.43
C PRO A 33 -4.67 11.75 -18.05
N TYR A 34 -3.50 12.21 -17.63
CA TYR A 34 -2.23 11.73 -18.18
C TYR A 34 -1.49 10.77 -17.26
N THR A 35 -2.02 10.50 -16.07
CA THR A 35 -1.40 9.54 -15.18
C THR A 35 -1.88 8.13 -15.48
N ASN A 36 -1.00 7.18 -15.19
CA ASN A 36 -1.36 5.77 -15.27
C ASN A 36 -2.53 5.51 -14.34
N PRO A 37 -3.68 5.03 -14.83
CA PRO A 37 -4.84 4.77 -13.98
C PRO A 37 -4.66 3.53 -13.11
N PHE A 38 -3.61 2.74 -13.34
CA PHE A 38 -3.41 1.51 -12.61
C PHE A 38 -2.74 1.76 -11.28
N CYS A 39 -3.26 1.10 -10.25
CA CYS A 39 -2.72 1.09 -8.91
C CYS A 39 -2.14 -0.30 -8.65
N SER A 40 -0.86 -0.38 -8.34
CA SER A 40 -0.17 -1.62 -8.06
C SER A 40 0.32 -1.63 -6.61
N TRP A 41 0.12 -2.75 -5.91
CA TRP A 41 0.60 -2.86 -4.55
C TRP A 41 1.09 -4.27 -4.24
N GLU A 42 1.91 -4.39 -3.20
CA GLU A 42 2.41 -5.67 -2.72
C GLU A 42 2.47 -5.66 -1.21
N ARG A 43 2.01 -6.74 -0.59
CA ARG A 43 2.27 -7.02 0.82
C ARG A 43 3.55 -7.86 0.90
N LEU A 44 4.46 -7.46 1.78
CA LEU A 44 5.81 -8.01 1.83
C LEU A 44 6.07 -8.70 3.15
N ARG A 45 6.79 -9.84 3.10
CA ARG A 45 7.30 -10.53 4.27
C ARG A 45 8.74 -10.13 4.60
N GLY A 46 9.33 -9.26 3.79
CA GLY A 46 10.67 -8.73 4.01
C GLY A 46 10.89 -7.52 3.12
N LEU A 47 11.97 -6.80 3.36
CA LEU A 47 12.29 -5.56 2.66
C LEU A 47 13.53 -5.66 1.77
N GLY A 48 13.96 -6.88 1.45
CA GLY A 48 15.14 -7.09 0.61
C GLY A 48 14.95 -6.88 -0.88
N GLY A 49 13.71 -6.66 -1.33
CA GLY A 49 13.42 -6.36 -2.72
C GLY A 49 13.36 -7.57 -3.63
N THR A 50 13.33 -8.79 -3.10
CA THR A 50 13.22 -9.99 -3.92
C THR A 50 11.76 -10.42 -4.04
N ILE A 51 11.46 -11.15 -5.13
CA ILE A 51 10.11 -11.66 -5.37
C ILE A 51 9.68 -12.66 -4.29
N ARG A 52 10.62 -13.32 -3.62
CA ARG A 52 10.32 -14.25 -2.54
C ARG A 52 9.74 -13.58 -1.32
N GLU A 53 9.89 -12.28 -1.22
CA GLU A 53 9.38 -11.50 -0.10
C GLU A 53 7.96 -10.98 -0.32
N THR A 54 7.39 -11.20 -1.50
CA THR A 54 6.04 -10.81 -1.79
C THR A 54 5.06 -11.85 -1.24
N ILE A 55 4.18 -11.43 -0.33
CA ILE A 55 3.11 -12.28 0.20
C ILE A 55 1.96 -12.33 -0.81
N THR A 56 1.54 -11.16 -1.27
CA THR A 56 0.49 -11.02 -2.28
C THR A 56 0.68 -9.68 -2.98
N ALA A 57 0.18 -9.60 -4.20
CA ALA A 57 0.24 -8.39 -5.01
C ALA A 57 -1.09 -8.17 -5.70
N GLY A 58 -1.36 -6.94 -6.06
CA GLY A 58 -2.56 -6.58 -6.78
C GLY A 58 -2.33 -5.47 -7.77
N LEU A 59 -3.21 -5.41 -8.75
CA LEU A 59 -3.21 -4.37 -9.79
C LEU A 59 -4.66 -4.06 -10.11
N THR A 60 -5.01 -2.77 -10.05
CA THR A 60 -6.38 -2.35 -10.37
C THR A 60 -6.37 -0.99 -11.06
N ASP A 61 -7.38 -0.73 -11.87
CA ASP A 61 -7.62 0.59 -12.46
C ASP A 61 -8.74 1.34 -11.73
N GLY A 62 -9.21 0.80 -10.63
CA GLY A 62 -10.29 1.38 -9.83
C GLY A 62 -9.87 1.59 -8.39
N ASN A 63 -10.84 1.50 -7.51
CA ASN A 63 -10.57 1.56 -6.07
C ASN A 63 -9.89 0.29 -5.60
N ALA A 64 -8.99 0.44 -4.64
CA ALA A 64 -8.29 -0.69 -4.03
C ALA A 64 -8.56 -0.73 -2.54
N ILE A 65 -8.74 -1.92 -2.01
CA ILE A 65 -8.88 -2.17 -0.57
C ILE A 65 -7.91 -3.27 -0.21
N VAL A 66 -7.03 -2.99 0.75
CA VAL A 66 -6.00 -3.95 1.17
C VAL A 66 -6.02 -4.07 2.68
N LYS A 67 -6.00 -5.30 3.18
CA LYS A 67 -5.81 -5.57 4.59
C LYS A 67 -4.36 -5.94 4.84
N ILE A 68 -3.64 -5.06 5.55
CA ILE A 68 -2.27 -5.30 5.97
C ILE A 68 -2.31 -6.04 7.29
N GLU A 69 -1.76 -7.26 7.32
CA GLU A 69 -1.78 -8.10 8.50
C GLU A 69 -0.69 -7.67 9.50
N PRO A 70 -0.88 -7.93 10.80
CA PRO A 70 0.12 -7.55 11.81
C PRO A 70 1.48 -8.23 11.63
N ASP A 71 1.54 -9.37 10.98
CA ASP A 71 2.79 -10.07 10.71
C ASP A 71 3.41 -9.74 9.36
N ASP A 72 2.79 -8.87 8.58
CA ASP A 72 3.42 -8.34 7.37
C ASP A 72 4.60 -7.45 7.77
N VAL A 73 5.68 -7.50 6.97
CA VAL A 73 6.88 -6.68 7.23
C VAL A 73 6.81 -5.36 6.48
N GLY A 74 6.30 -5.35 5.26
CA GLY A 74 6.23 -4.15 4.46
C GLY A 74 5.06 -4.12 3.50
N PHE A 75 4.86 -2.93 2.91
CA PHE A 75 3.85 -2.69 1.91
C PHE A 75 4.39 -1.72 0.88
N THR A 76 4.30 -2.08 -0.39
CA THR A 76 4.73 -1.24 -1.51
C THR A 76 3.52 -0.82 -2.33
N SER A 77 3.48 0.46 -2.68
CA SER A 77 2.41 1.04 -3.49
C SER A 77 3.00 1.88 -4.62
N ILE A 78 2.53 1.65 -5.84
CA ILE A 78 3.00 2.37 -7.04
C ILE A 78 1.78 2.78 -7.84
N GLY A 79 1.71 4.08 -8.17
CA GLY A 79 0.66 4.60 -9.02
C GLY A 79 -0.72 4.72 -8.38
N CYS A 80 -0.82 4.41 -7.09
CA CYS A 80 -2.07 4.53 -6.35
C CYS A 80 -2.26 5.95 -5.85
N GLU A 81 -3.52 6.33 -5.64
CA GLU A 81 -3.84 7.50 -4.83
C GLU A 81 -3.46 7.22 -3.38
N GLN A 82 -3.55 8.26 -2.57
CA GLN A 82 -3.25 8.12 -1.15
C GLN A 82 -4.09 7.02 -0.52
N TRP A 83 -3.43 6.16 0.26
CA TRP A 83 -4.10 5.14 1.04
C TRP A 83 -4.59 5.74 2.34
N VAL A 84 -5.83 5.46 2.68
CA VAL A 84 -6.46 5.97 3.91
C VAL A 84 -6.92 4.79 4.73
N LYS A 85 -6.57 4.81 6.02
CA LYS A 85 -6.98 3.76 6.94
C LYS A 85 -8.48 3.77 7.13
N ARG A 86 -9.06 2.61 7.05
CA ARG A 86 -10.49 2.42 7.17
C ARG A 86 -10.92 2.19 8.61
#